data_24f4c681623d6692090f5636b5513b16
#
_entry.id   24f4c681623d6692090f5636b5513b16
#
_cell.length_a   1.000
_cell.length_b   1.000
_cell.length_c   1.000
_cell.angle_alpha   90.00
_cell.angle_beta   90.00
_cell.angle_gamma   90.00
#
_symmetry.space_group_name_H-M   'P 1'
#
loop_
_entity.id
_entity.type
_entity.pdbx_description
1 polymer ?
#
loop_
_entity_poly.entity_id
_entity_poly.type
_entity_poly.pdbx_seq_one_letter_code
_entity_poly.pdbx_strand_id
1 'polypeptide(L)'
;LPNTPLSVPFTHHTLPFTQSTKAYSDLIQWPYKRIAGLGEIKREDIVVFNFPAGDTVVVGRENPDYYSQIRGQEAAIRYVAQEKGLSVTPEEAWSIARKQIWRENEVIARPVDKRENYIKRCVGIPGDVLEMKDAVLYVNGKKLEDKDKMQYNYDIIVNAPFNKVKLQEMGISMEDINGGYMGNNHYVLPLTVEMVEKIKKMPNVL
;
A
#
# COMPACT_ATOMS: atom_id res chain seq x y z
N LEU A 1 20.40 16.57 3.50
CA LEU A 1 20.42 17.01 4.90
C LEU A 1 19.06 16.78 5.51
N PRO A 2 18.96 16.29 6.75
CA PRO A 2 17.66 16.05 7.40
C PRO A 2 16.89 17.37 7.58
N ASN A 3 15.58 17.28 7.51
CA ASN A 3 14.69 18.42 7.77
C ASN A 3 14.53 18.66 9.28
N THR A 4 14.55 17.58 10.09
CA THR A 4 14.46 17.63 11.55
C THR A 4 15.78 17.26 12.21
N PRO A 5 16.68 18.24 12.45
CA PRO A 5 18.00 17.97 13.01
C PRO A 5 17.97 17.47 14.45
N LEU A 6 16.92 17.83 15.20
CA LEU A 6 16.74 17.38 16.57
C LEU A 6 15.92 16.09 16.59
N SER A 7 16.58 14.96 16.35
CA SER A 7 15.98 13.62 16.37
C SER A 7 16.78 12.70 17.28
N VAL A 8 16.09 11.83 18.01
CA VAL A 8 16.73 10.79 18.82
C VAL A 8 17.35 9.74 17.88
N PRO A 9 18.65 9.43 18.02
CA PRO A 9 19.31 8.46 17.17
C PRO A 9 18.62 7.11 17.17
N PHE A 10 18.64 6.43 16.02
CA PHE A 10 18.05 5.09 15.81
C PHE A 10 16.54 5.00 16.02
N THR A 11 15.84 6.13 16.03
CA THR A 11 14.37 6.19 16.07
C THR A 11 13.83 6.83 14.79
N HIS A 12 12.59 6.52 14.45
CA HIS A 12 11.95 7.12 13.26
C HIS A 12 10.82 8.07 13.64
N HIS A 13 9.74 7.58 14.21
CA HIS A 13 8.55 8.38 14.54
C HIS A 13 8.38 8.62 16.04
N THR A 14 8.45 7.56 16.83
CA THR A 14 8.20 7.59 18.27
C THR A 14 9.36 7.05 19.07
N LEU A 15 9.45 7.46 20.32
CA LEU A 15 10.42 6.91 21.25
C LEU A 15 10.11 5.43 21.54
N PRO A 16 11.13 4.58 21.69
CA PRO A 16 10.94 3.20 22.11
C PRO A 16 10.07 3.09 23.34
N PHE A 17 9.21 2.09 23.40
CA PHE A 17 8.28 1.84 24.50
C PHE A 17 7.18 2.90 24.70
N THR A 18 7.04 3.87 23.79
CA THR A 18 5.94 4.83 23.78
C THR A 18 5.10 4.66 22.52
N GLN A 19 3.78 4.93 22.60
CA GLN A 19 2.88 4.83 21.45
C GLN A 19 2.70 6.15 20.70
N SER A 20 2.95 7.28 21.36
CA SER A 20 2.64 8.61 20.80
C SER A 20 3.72 9.66 21.00
N THR A 21 4.72 9.42 21.84
CA THR A 21 5.76 10.42 22.10
C THR A 21 6.69 10.53 20.91
N LYS A 22 6.72 11.70 20.23
CA LYS A 22 7.58 11.96 19.07
C LYS A 22 9.06 11.75 19.43
N ALA A 23 9.79 11.07 18.58
CA ALA A 23 11.24 10.89 18.68
C ALA A 23 12.05 12.04 18.06
N TYR A 24 11.41 13.08 17.63
CA TYR A 24 12.01 14.26 17.02
C TYR A 24 11.27 15.53 17.42
N SER A 25 11.95 16.67 17.30
CA SER A 25 11.34 17.99 17.49
C SER A 25 11.16 18.68 16.15
N ASP A 26 9.99 19.25 15.92
CA ASP A 26 9.62 20.09 14.77
C ASP A 26 9.81 21.59 15.05
N LEU A 27 10.33 21.95 16.25
CA LEU A 27 10.61 23.35 16.59
C LEU A 27 11.70 23.98 15.72
N ILE A 28 12.68 23.16 15.29
CA ILE A 28 13.75 23.59 14.38
C ILE A 28 13.68 22.69 13.15
N GLN A 29 13.41 23.29 12.00
CA GLN A 29 13.41 22.62 10.71
C GLN A 29 14.38 23.30 9.77
N TRP A 30 15.25 22.49 9.15
CA TRP A 30 16.15 22.95 8.10
C TRP A 30 15.54 22.71 6.72
N PRO A 31 15.91 23.53 5.70
CA PRO A 31 15.52 23.23 4.33
C PRO A 31 15.98 21.82 3.94
N TYR A 32 15.05 20.98 3.52
CA TYR A 32 15.39 19.65 3.02
C TYR A 32 16.18 19.76 1.73
N LYS A 33 17.36 19.14 1.68
CA LYS A 33 18.19 19.11 0.49
C LYS A 33 18.65 17.69 0.19
N ARG A 34 18.32 17.21 -1.00
CA ARG A 34 18.88 15.97 -1.52
C ARG A 34 20.29 16.25 -2.04
N ILE A 35 21.20 15.34 -1.73
CA ILE A 35 22.55 15.33 -2.29
C ILE A 35 22.43 14.77 -3.72
N ALA A 36 23.30 15.22 -4.63
CA ALA A 36 23.38 14.65 -5.97
C ALA A 36 23.64 13.14 -5.89
N GLY A 37 22.96 12.38 -6.71
CA GLY A 37 23.14 10.94 -6.77
C GLY A 37 24.53 10.56 -7.31
N LEU A 38 25.03 9.40 -6.91
CA LEU A 38 26.30 8.84 -7.39
C LEU A 38 26.16 8.14 -8.77
N GLY A 39 24.93 7.94 -9.23
CA GLY A 39 24.63 7.29 -10.51
C GLY A 39 23.18 7.51 -10.92
N GLU A 40 22.86 7.09 -12.13
CA GLU A 40 21.51 7.14 -12.68
C GLU A 40 20.73 5.87 -12.32
N ILE A 41 19.46 6.03 -12.01
CA ILE A 41 18.55 4.91 -11.80
C ILE A 41 18.24 4.25 -13.15
N LYS A 42 18.37 2.94 -13.20
CA LYS A 42 18.08 2.11 -14.38
C LYS A 42 16.84 1.26 -14.13
N ARG A 43 16.25 0.73 -15.22
CA ARG A 43 15.23 -0.31 -15.09
C ARG A 43 15.80 -1.50 -14.33
N GLU A 44 14.99 -2.16 -13.54
CA GLU A 44 15.32 -3.29 -12.68
C GLU A 44 16.07 -2.94 -11.38
N ASP A 45 16.51 -1.71 -11.19
CA ASP A 45 17.12 -1.29 -9.92
C ASP A 45 16.09 -1.37 -8.79
N ILE A 46 16.57 -1.72 -7.60
CA ILE A 46 15.79 -1.63 -6.37
C ILE A 46 15.94 -0.20 -5.84
N VAL A 47 14.84 0.53 -5.82
CA VAL A 47 14.83 1.95 -5.41
C VAL A 47 14.11 2.13 -4.09
N VAL A 48 14.67 3.00 -3.25
CA VAL A 48 14.06 3.46 -1.99
C VAL A 48 13.57 4.89 -2.19
N PHE A 49 12.32 5.14 -1.87
CA PHE A 49 11.70 6.47 -2.02
C PHE A 49 10.68 6.73 -0.92
N ASN A 50 10.43 8.02 -0.64
CA ASN A 50 9.35 8.36 0.28
C ASN A 50 7.99 8.05 -0.33
N PHE A 51 7.05 7.61 0.51
CA PHE A 51 5.69 7.32 0.07
C PHE A 51 5.05 8.52 -0.65
N PRO A 52 4.57 8.33 -1.90
CA PRO A 52 4.19 9.46 -2.76
C PRO A 52 2.82 10.07 -2.44
N ALA A 53 1.97 9.39 -1.67
CA ALA A 53 0.61 9.86 -1.39
C ALA A 53 0.55 11.10 -0.47
N GLY A 54 1.69 11.59 0.04
CA GLY A 54 1.76 12.80 0.83
C GLY A 54 2.44 12.61 2.18
N ASP A 55 2.24 13.59 3.06
CA ASP A 55 2.90 13.70 4.36
C ASP A 55 1.94 13.53 5.55
N THR A 56 0.64 13.52 5.27
CA THR A 56 -0.41 13.46 6.29
C THR A 56 -0.70 12.00 6.65
N VAL A 57 -0.77 11.73 7.94
CA VAL A 57 -1.06 10.41 8.50
C VAL A 57 -2.08 10.49 9.61
N VAL A 58 -2.88 9.44 9.76
CA VAL A 58 -3.74 9.21 10.91
C VAL A 58 -2.94 8.39 11.91
N VAL A 59 -2.64 8.94 13.08
CA VAL A 59 -1.82 8.29 14.10
C VAL A 59 -2.48 6.97 14.55
N GLY A 60 -1.69 5.89 14.54
CA GLY A 60 -2.18 4.56 14.90
C GLY A 60 -3.02 3.86 13.83
N ARG A 61 -3.28 4.51 12.69
CA ARG A 61 -4.01 3.95 11.53
C ARG A 61 -3.34 4.37 10.23
N GLU A 62 -2.09 4.04 10.06
CA GLU A 62 -1.26 4.52 8.95
C GLU A 62 -1.48 3.73 7.64
N ASN A 63 -2.03 2.54 7.73
CA ASN A 63 -2.39 1.70 6.58
C ASN A 63 -3.90 1.36 6.63
N PRO A 64 -4.69 1.66 5.60
CA PRO A 64 -4.30 2.39 4.39
C PRO A 64 -3.92 3.86 4.68
N ASP A 65 -3.23 4.51 3.72
CA ASP A 65 -2.81 5.92 3.87
C ASP A 65 -3.99 6.88 4.06
N TYR A 66 -3.71 8.06 4.59
CA TYR A 66 -4.71 9.10 4.89
C TYR A 66 -5.66 9.40 3.72
N TYR A 67 -5.12 9.57 2.52
CA TYR A 67 -5.94 9.89 1.35
C TYR A 67 -6.79 8.71 0.89
N SER A 68 -6.31 7.48 1.06
CA SER A 68 -7.08 6.27 0.82
C SER A 68 -8.22 6.09 1.82
N GLN A 69 -7.98 6.44 3.10
CA GLN A 69 -9.04 6.46 4.12
C GLN A 69 -10.14 7.47 3.76
N ILE A 70 -9.76 8.69 3.32
CA ILE A 70 -10.75 9.68 2.87
C ILE A 70 -11.54 9.17 1.67
N ARG A 71 -10.88 8.59 0.65
CA ARG A 71 -11.56 8.03 -0.53
C ARG A 71 -12.57 6.93 -0.15
N GLY A 72 -12.18 6.06 0.78
CA GLY A 72 -13.08 5.02 1.28
C GLY A 72 -14.33 5.58 1.98
N GLN A 73 -14.16 6.59 2.83
CA GLN A 73 -15.28 7.25 3.49
C GLN A 73 -16.11 8.10 2.52
N GLU A 74 -15.50 8.79 1.57
CA GLU A 74 -16.18 9.53 0.50
C GLU A 74 -17.11 8.61 -0.28
N ALA A 75 -16.60 7.45 -0.71
CA ALA A 75 -17.40 6.46 -1.43
C ALA A 75 -18.58 5.94 -0.59
N ALA A 76 -18.36 5.66 0.69
CA ALA A 76 -19.41 5.24 1.61
C ALA A 76 -20.47 6.32 1.83
N ILE A 77 -20.08 7.58 1.97
CA ILE A 77 -21.02 8.72 2.11
C ILE A 77 -21.90 8.84 0.86
N ARG A 78 -21.32 8.74 -0.33
CA ARG A 78 -22.06 8.81 -1.59
C ARG A 78 -23.02 7.63 -1.75
N TYR A 79 -22.58 6.44 -1.40
CA TYR A 79 -23.42 5.25 -1.44
C TYR A 79 -24.66 5.42 -0.53
N VAL A 80 -24.46 5.82 0.73
CA VAL A 80 -25.57 6.04 1.68
C VAL A 80 -26.48 7.20 1.23
N ALA A 81 -25.92 8.27 0.65
CA ALA A 81 -26.71 9.38 0.11
C ALA A 81 -27.61 8.90 -1.02
N GLN A 82 -27.09 8.09 -1.94
CA GLN A 82 -27.83 7.51 -3.05
C GLN A 82 -29.00 6.62 -2.57
N GLU A 83 -28.77 5.75 -1.58
CA GLU A 83 -29.83 4.93 -0.99
C GLU A 83 -30.95 5.75 -0.37
N LYS A 84 -30.63 6.93 0.17
CA LYS A 84 -31.60 7.86 0.78
C LYS A 84 -32.22 8.85 -0.22
N GLY A 85 -31.90 8.74 -1.51
CA GLY A 85 -32.38 9.64 -2.55
C GLY A 85 -31.80 11.06 -2.44
N LEU A 86 -30.67 11.23 -1.75
CA LEU A 86 -29.95 12.50 -1.61
C LEU A 86 -28.88 12.61 -2.69
N SER A 87 -28.71 13.81 -3.24
CA SER A 87 -27.62 14.12 -4.16
C SER A 87 -26.47 14.76 -3.38
N VAL A 88 -25.31 14.11 -3.37
CA VAL A 88 -24.07 14.61 -2.75
C VAL A 88 -22.97 14.55 -3.81
N THR A 89 -22.33 15.68 -4.06
CA THR A 89 -21.22 15.74 -5.02
C THR A 89 -19.96 15.05 -4.44
N PRO A 90 -19.02 14.62 -5.29
CA PRO A 90 -17.74 14.06 -4.81
C PRO A 90 -16.98 15.02 -3.89
N GLU A 91 -17.00 16.33 -4.20
CA GLU A 91 -16.33 17.38 -3.43
C GLU A 91 -16.94 17.54 -2.04
N GLU A 92 -18.27 17.54 -1.96
CA GLU A 92 -18.99 17.60 -0.68
C GLU A 92 -18.71 16.36 0.17
N ALA A 93 -18.83 15.17 -0.44
CA ALA A 93 -18.54 13.91 0.24
C ALA A 93 -17.08 13.84 0.73
N TRP A 94 -16.12 14.28 -0.07
CA TRP A 94 -14.72 14.41 0.31
C TRP A 94 -14.52 15.35 1.50
N SER A 95 -15.16 16.53 1.47
CA SER A 95 -15.09 17.51 2.56
C SER A 95 -15.65 16.95 3.86
N ILE A 96 -16.78 16.25 3.78
CA ILE A 96 -17.41 15.58 4.93
C ILE A 96 -16.50 14.49 5.49
N ALA A 97 -16.00 13.60 4.63
CA ALA A 97 -15.09 12.52 5.00
C ALA A 97 -13.82 13.05 5.70
N ARG A 98 -13.20 14.09 5.13
CA ARG A 98 -12.04 14.73 5.71
C ARG A 98 -12.33 15.30 7.11
N LYS A 99 -13.41 16.08 7.27
CA LYS A 99 -13.81 16.65 8.56
C LYS A 99 -14.06 15.56 9.60
N GLN A 100 -14.65 14.45 9.18
CA GLN A 100 -14.94 13.32 10.06
C GLN A 100 -13.66 12.65 10.56
N ILE A 101 -12.71 12.37 9.67
CA ILE A 101 -11.40 11.80 10.03
C ILE A 101 -10.67 12.71 11.02
N TRP A 102 -10.64 14.02 10.77
CA TRP A 102 -9.98 14.99 11.64
C TRP A 102 -10.64 15.13 13.01
N ARG A 103 -11.94 14.96 13.09
CA ARG A 103 -12.68 14.98 14.36
C ARG A 103 -12.48 13.76 15.22
N GLU A 104 -12.34 12.59 14.58
CA GLU A 104 -12.35 11.29 15.25
C GLU A 104 -10.94 10.75 15.53
N ASN A 105 -9.92 11.34 14.92
CA ASN A 105 -8.55 10.82 15.02
C ASN A 105 -7.54 11.96 15.19
N GLU A 106 -6.39 11.60 15.73
CA GLU A 106 -5.21 12.47 15.68
C GLU A 106 -4.60 12.41 14.27
N VAL A 107 -4.56 13.54 13.58
CA VAL A 107 -4.01 13.67 12.22
C VAL A 107 -2.81 14.61 12.27
N ILE A 108 -1.67 14.15 11.78
CA ILE A 108 -0.42 14.92 11.74
C ILE A 108 0.18 14.95 10.34
N ALA A 109 0.92 16.01 10.03
CA ALA A 109 1.80 16.05 8.87
C ALA A 109 3.23 15.70 9.30
N ARG A 110 3.86 14.74 8.63
CA ARG A 110 5.23 14.33 8.91
C ARG A 110 6.22 15.15 8.07
N PRO A 111 7.31 15.65 8.67
CA PRO A 111 8.42 16.22 7.92
C PRO A 111 8.95 15.25 6.86
N VAL A 112 9.57 15.75 5.80
CA VAL A 112 9.94 14.93 4.64
C VAL A 112 10.90 13.79 4.98
N ASP A 113 11.78 13.98 5.96
CA ASP A 113 12.72 12.97 6.47
C ASP A 113 12.10 12.01 7.51
N LYS A 114 10.82 12.20 7.83
CA LYS A 114 10.02 11.33 8.71
C LYS A 114 8.88 10.63 7.98
N ARG A 115 8.81 10.75 6.65
CA ARG A 115 7.86 10.00 5.83
C ARG A 115 8.26 8.54 5.71
N GLU A 116 7.28 7.67 5.50
CA GLU A 116 7.51 6.26 5.21
C GLU A 116 8.38 6.08 3.97
N ASN A 117 9.33 5.16 4.06
CA ASN A 117 10.17 4.77 2.95
C ASN A 117 9.67 3.46 2.34
N TYR A 118 9.51 3.46 1.04
CA TYR A 118 9.10 2.30 0.28
C TYR A 118 10.27 1.79 -0.57
N ILE A 119 10.37 0.48 -0.68
CA ILE A 119 11.33 -0.21 -1.53
C ILE A 119 10.56 -0.86 -2.66
N LYS A 120 10.84 -0.50 -3.89
CA LYS A 120 10.22 -1.08 -5.09
C LYS A 120 11.25 -1.25 -6.19
N ARG A 121 10.96 -2.20 -7.11
CA ARG A 121 11.74 -2.33 -8.33
C ARG A 121 11.35 -1.25 -9.32
N CYS A 122 12.34 -0.58 -9.94
CA CYS A 122 12.12 0.40 -10.99
C CYS A 122 11.79 -0.33 -12.30
N VAL A 123 10.54 -0.28 -12.72
CA VAL A 123 10.10 -0.92 -13.97
C VAL A 123 10.12 0.00 -15.17
N GLY A 124 10.18 1.31 -14.96
CA GLY A 124 10.25 2.33 -16.00
C GLY A 124 11.06 3.53 -15.55
N ILE A 125 11.75 4.16 -16.48
CA ILE A 125 12.53 5.39 -16.30
C ILE A 125 11.89 6.56 -17.06
N PRO A 126 12.27 7.82 -16.81
CA PRO A 126 11.73 8.96 -17.54
C PRO A 126 11.84 8.77 -19.05
N GLY A 127 10.75 9.01 -19.76
CA GLY A 127 10.63 8.82 -21.21
C GLY A 127 10.08 7.45 -21.64
N ASP A 128 9.93 6.50 -20.71
CA ASP A 128 9.31 5.21 -21.04
C ASP A 128 7.79 5.32 -21.14
N VAL A 129 7.24 4.55 -22.07
CA VAL A 129 5.81 4.30 -22.20
C VAL A 129 5.50 2.98 -21.50
N LEU A 130 4.69 3.05 -20.44
CA LEU A 130 4.23 1.88 -19.71
C LEU A 130 2.80 1.55 -20.12
N GLU A 131 2.53 0.29 -20.41
CA GLU A 131 1.22 -0.21 -20.79
C GLU A 131 0.95 -1.53 -20.05
N MET A 132 -0.26 -1.67 -19.51
CA MET A 132 -0.70 -2.93 -18.90
C MET A 132 -1.82 -3.53 -19.72
N LYS A 133 -1.64 -4.77 -20.19
CA LYS A 133 -2.63 -5.54 -20.94
C LYS A 133 -2.75 -6.92 -20.30
N ASP A 134 -3.96 -7.28 -19.89
CA ASP A 134 -4.26 -8.59 -19.28
C ASP A 134 -3.28 -8.96 -18.14
N ALA A 135 -3.05 -8.00 -17.22
CA ALA A 135 -2.08 -8.11 -16.13
C ALA A 135 -0.60 -8.26 -16.55
N VAL A 136 -0.28 -8.11 -17.83
CA VAL A 136 1.08 -8.13 -18.36
C VAL A 136 1.57 -6.71 -18.58
N LEU A 137 2.74 -6.38 -18.02
CA LEU A 137 3.37 -5.07 -18.19
C LEU A 137 4.23 -5.03 -19.44
N TYR A 138 4.05 -3.98 -20.24
CA TYR A 138 4.86 -3.66 -21.41
C TYR A 138 5.60 -2.35 -21.17
N VAL A 139 6.85 -2.30 -21.58
CA VAL A 139 7.69 -1.10 -21.56
C VAL A 139 8.13 -0.80 -22.98
N ASN A 140 7.74 0.36 -23.51
CA ASN A 140 8.01 0.76 -24.90
C ASN A 140 7.55 -0.29 -25.93
N GLY A 141 6.36 -0.87 -25.70
CA GLY A 141 5.78 -1.90 -26.57
C GLY A 141 6.37 -3.31 -26.43
N LYS A 142 7.39 -3.49 -25.58
CA LYS A 142 7.98 -4.82 -25.31
C LYS A 142 7.45 -5.37 -23.98
N LYS A 143 7.02 -6.63 -23.99
CA LYS A 143 6.62 -7.32 -22.76
C LYS A 143 7.78 -7.32 -21.76
N LEU A 144 7.50 -6.88 -20.52
CA LEU A 144 8.44 -7.08 -19.42
C LEU A 144 8.39 -8.56 -19.02
N GLU A 145 9.55 -9.20 -18.97
CA GLU A 145 9.63 -10.60 -18.53
C GLU A 145 9.23 -10.71 -17.07
N ASP A 146 8.39 -11.70 -16.76
CA ASP A 146 8.02 -12.00 -15.40
C ASP A 146 9.26 -12.48 -14.63
N LYS A 147 9.44 -11.92 -13.44
CA LYS A 147 10.53 -12.38 -12.57
C LYS A 147 10.13 -13.64 -11.85
N ASP A 148 11.11 -14.48 -11.56
CA ASP A 148 10.92 -15.64 -10.70
C ASP A 148 10.21 -15.24 -9.41
N LYS A 149 9.19 -15.97 -9.03
CA LYS A 149 8.38 -15.73 -7.83
C LYS A 149 7.52 -14.45 -7.85
N MET A 150 7.28 -13.84 -9.03
CA MET A 150 6.31 -12.78 -9.16
C MET A 150 4.92 -13.31 -8.77
N GLN A 151 4.21 -12.55 -7.94
CA GLN A 151 2.89 -12.93 -7.44
C GLN A 151 1.83 -11.99 -7.99
N TYR A 152 0.67 -12.56 -8.31
CA TYR A 152 -0.56 -11.85 -8.66
C TYR A 152 -1.67 -12.30 -7.71
N ASN A 153 -2.65 -11.43 -7.49
CA ASN A 153 -3.84 -11.83 -6.76
C ASN A 153 -4.76 -12.65 -7.66
N TYR A 154 -5.11 -13.84 -7.20
CA TYR A 154 -6.02 -14.74 -7.87
C TYR A 154 -7.29 -14.93 -7.05
N ASP A 155 -8.42 -14.81 -7.72
CA ASP A 155 -9.72 -15.19 -7.18
C ASP A 155 -9.88 -16.70 -7.28
N ILE A 156 -10.20 -17.35 -6.15
CA ILE A 156 -10.30 -18.81 -6.07
C ILE A 156 -11.61 -19.16 -5.38
N ILE A 157 -12.44 -19.92 -6.06
CA ILE A 157 -13.68 -20.47 -5.51
C ILE A 157 -13.45 -21.95 -5.19
N VAL A 158 -13.85 -22.37 -4.00
CA VAL A 158 -13.68 -23.74 -3.55
C VAL A 158 -15.01 -24.32 -3.06
N ASN A 159 -15.18 -25.64 -3.14
CA ASN A 159 -16.36 -26.31 -2.58
C ASN A 159 -16.22 -26.64 -1.10
N ALA A 160 -15.00 -26.64 -0.57
CA ALA A 160 -14.68 -26.83 0.84
C ALA A 160 -13.48 -25.95 1.24
N PRO A 161 -13.40 -25.46 2.49
CA PRO A 161 -12.28 -24.63 2.94
C PRO A 161 -10.92 -25.29 2.70
N PHE A 162 -9.94 -24.47 2.39
CA PHE A 162 -8.56 -24.93 2.26
C PHE A 162 -7.98 -25.46 3.57
N ASN A 163 -7.16 -26.47 3.49
CA ASN A 163 -6.24 -26.84 4.57
C ASN A 163 -5.13 -25.78 4.64
N LYS A 164 -5.16 -24.96 5.69
CA LYS A 164 -4.22 -23.86 5.88
C LYS A 164 -2.77 -24.31 5.96
N VAL A 165 -2.50 -25.49 6.54
CA VAL A 165 -1.14 -26.07 6.63
C VAL A 165 -0.59 -26.34 5.24
N LYS A 166 -1.40 -26.93 4.34
CA LYS A 166 -0.97 -27.18 2.95
C LYS A 166 -0.66 -25.89 2.20
N LEU A 167 -1.44 -24.82 2.42
CA LEU A 167 -1.13 -23.53 1.80
C LEU A 167 0.17 -22.93 2.33
N GLN A 168 0.45 -23.07 3.64
CA GLN A 168 1.72 -22.65 4.23
C GLN A 168 2.92 -23.44 3.68
N GLU A 169 2.79 -24.75 3.49
CA GLU A 169 3.82 -25.58 2.86
C GLU A 169 4.12 -25.15 1.42
N MET A 170 3.16 -24.52 0.75
CA MET A 170 3.34 -23.91 -0.56
C MET A 170 3.99 -22.52 -0.51
N GLY A 171 4.23 -21.97 0.68
CA GLY A 171 4.85 -20.68 0.89
C GLY A 171 3.87 -19.49 0.99
N ILE A 172 2.57 -19.75 1.16
CA ILE A 172 1.56 -18.71 1.38
C ILE A 172 1.52 -18.39 2.87
N SER A 173 1.62 -17.10 3.24
CA SER A 173 1.63 -16.71 4.64
C SER A 173 0.27 -16.89 5.31
N MET A 174 0.25 -17.08 6.64
CA MET A 174 -1.01 -17.12 7.40
C MET A 174 -1.77 -15.80 7.33
N GLU A 175 -1.06 -14.70 7.20
CA GLU A 175 -1.64 -13.37 7.03
C GLU A 175 -2.40 -13.28 5.70
N ASP A 176 -1.79 -13.71 4.60
CA ASP A 176 -2.43 -13.76 3.29
C ASP A 176 -3.63 -14.71 3.27
N ILE A 177 -3.49 -15.90 3.89
CA ILE A 177 -4.59 -16.88 3.95
C ILE A 177 -5.79 -16.33 4.72
N ASN A 178 -5.55 -15.67 5.87
CA ASN A 178 -6.64 -15.13 6.69
C ASN A 178 -7.20 -13.83 6.09
N GLY A 179 -6.36 -12.94 5.61
CA GLY A 179 -6.75 -11.68 4.97
C GLY A 179 -7.40 -11.88 3.59
N GLY A 180 -7.04 -12.95 2.90
CA GLY A 180 -7.58 -13.28 1.58
C GLY A 180 -8.91 -14.03 1.58
N TYR A 181 -9.44 -14.45 2.75
CA TYR A 181 -10.74 -15.10 2.80
C TYR A 181 -11.88 -14.09 2.73
N MET A 182 -12.66 -14.13 1.66
CA MET A 182 -13.78 -13.21 1.37
C MET A 182 -15.16 -13.72 1.82
N GLY A 183 -15.20 -14.88 2.47
CA GLY A 183 -16.47 -15.55 2.80
C GLY A 183 -16.96 -16.51 1.69
N ASN A 184 -17.97 -17.31 1.97
CA ASN A 184 -18.61 -18.22 1.01
C ASN A 184 -17.62 -19.08 0.19
N ASN A 185 -16.57 -19.58 0.85
CA ASN A 185 -15.54 -20.37 0.20
C ASN A 185 -14.81 -19.65 -0.96
N HIS A 186 -14.77 -18.32 -0.92
CA HIS A 186 -14.04 -17.48 -1.87
C HIS A 186 -12.77 -16.95 -1.21
N TYR A 187 -11.66 -17.06 -1.92
CA TYR A 187 -10.34 -16.58 -1.48
C TYR A 187 -9.73 -15.68 -2.57
N VAL A 188 -9.03 -14.63 -2.13
CA VAL A 188 -8.16 -13.80 -2.98
C VAL A 188 -6.75 -13.93 -2.43
N LEU A 189 -5.89 -14.68 -3.12
CA LEU A 189 -4.55 -15.01 -2.62
C LEU A 189 -3.45 -14.52 -3.56
N PRO A 190 -2.34 -13.96 -3.03
CA PRO A 190 -1.16 -13.62 -3.81
C PRO A 190 -0.38 -14.90 -4.15
N LEU A 191 -0.43 -15.30 -5.42
CA LEU A 191 0.14 -16.56 -5.87
C LEU A 191 1.14 -16.35 -7.02
N THR A 192 2.21 -17.15 -7.03
CA THR A 192 3.03 -17.33 -8.22
C THR A 192 2.34 -18.26 -9.22
N VAL A 193 2.78 -18.24 -10.47
CA VAL A 193 2.26 -19.16 -11.50
C VAL A 193 2.41 -20.64 -11.07
N GLU A 194 3.52 -20.98 -10.44
CA GLU A 194 3.75 -22.34 -9.93
C GLU A 194 2.74 -22.73 -8.83
N MET A 195 2.44 -21.81 -7.91
CA MET A 195 1.43 -22.04 -6.86
C MET A 195 0.04 -22.22 -7.47
N VAL A 196 -0.32 -21.41 -8.47
CA VAL A 196 -1.60 -21.54 -9.19
C VAL A 196 -1.76 -22.94 -9.80
N GLU A 197 -0.72 -23.46 -10.46
CA GLU A 197 -0.76 -24.80 -11.05
C GLU A 197 -0.89 -25.93 -10.00
N LYS A 198 -0.34 -25.72 -8.80
CA LYS A 198 -0.52 -26.63 -7.67
C LYS A 198 -1.95 -26.55 -7.09
N ILE A 199 -2.48 -25.33 -6.94
CA ILE A 199 -3.82 -25.08 -6.40
C ILE A 199 -4.90 -25.63 -7.34
N LYS A 200 -4.78 -25.43 -8.65
CA LYS A 200 -5.72 -25.99 -9.65
C LYS A 200 -5.87 -27.51 -9.58
N LYS A 201 -4.86 -28.20 -9.08
CA LYS A 201 -4.89 -29.67 -8.90
C LYS A 201 -5.54 -30.12 -7.59
N MET A 202 -5.94 -29.21 -6.74
CA MET A 202 -6.59 -29.54 -5.48
C MET A 202 -8.06 -29.93 -5.73
N PRO A 203 -8.57 -31.01 -5.09
CA PRO A 203 -9.90 -31.54 -5.39
C PRO A 203 -11.06 -30.63 -4.96
N ASN A 204 -10.77 -29.64 -4.11
CA ASN A 204 -11.75 -28.69 -3.60
C ASN A 204 -11.79 -27.36 -4.36
N VAL A 205 -10.98 -27.17 -5.39
CA VAL A 205 -11.00 -25.97 -6.25
C VAL A 205 -11.98 -26.16 -7.42
N LEU A 206 -12.77 -25.13 -7.72
CA LEU A 206 -13.80 -25.15 -8.77
C LEU A 206 -13.30 -24.47 -10.05
#